data_03d08c6bb4ab619eb88bc1f4727362e7
#
_entry.id   03d08c6bb4ab619eb88bc1f4727362e7
#
_cell.length_a   1.000
_cell.length_b   1.000
_cell.length_c   1.000
_cell.angle_alpha   90.00
_cell.angle_beta   90.00
_cell.angle_gamma   90.00
#
_symmetry.space_group_name_H-M   'P 1'
#
loop_
_entity.id
_entity.type
_entity.pdbx_description
1 polymer ?
#
loop_
_entity_poly.entity_id
_entity_poly.type
_entity_poly.pdbx_seq_one_letter_code
_entity_poly.pdbx_strand_id
1 'polypeptide(L)'
;MSGITERLFALADEGYRQFQTPLLPSVDPARIIGVRTPVLRKLAKELSGTAEAEAFLRDLPHAYYEENNLHAFLVEQINDYDACVAAIDAFLPYVDNWSTCDGWSPKVFKKHSDALLMKIREWMASDLPYTVRFGMGMLQRYFLDERFDPAYLDWVAAIDREEYYVRMMVAWFFATALAKQYEATLPYIEQGRLPHWTHNKTIQKAVESYRVTSEQKTYLETLKKTAAG
;
A
#
# COMPACT_ATOMS: atom_id res chain seq x y z
N MET A 1 -16.73 24.69 -1.23
CA MET A 1 -16.52 23.23 -1.22
C MET A 1 -17.02 22.69 -2.55
N SER A 2 -16.38 21.65 -3.09
CA SER A 2 -16.91 20.97 -4.28
C SER A 2 -18.17 20.17 -3.95
N GLY A 3 -19.03 19.87 -4.95
CA GLY A 3 -20.22 19.03 -4.71
C GLY A 3 -19.87 17.66 -4.15
N ILE A 4 -18.69 17.09 -4.49
CA ILE A 4 -18.18 15.84 -3.92
C ILE A 4 -17.86 16.00 -2.44
N THR A 5 -17.18 17.08 -2.04
CA THR A 5 -16.85 17.34 -0.63
C THR A 5 -18.11 17.46 0.24
N GLU A 6 -19.14 18.15 -0.25
CA GLU A 6 -20.44 18.25 0.46
C GLU A 6 -21.12 16.88 0.62
N ARG A 7 -21.05 16.03 -0.42
CA ARG A 7 -21.57 14.65 -0.36
C ARG A 7 -20.79 13.82 0.66
N LEU A 8 -19.47 13.98 0.76
CA LEU A 8 -18.65 13.26 1.76
C LEU A 8 -19.05 13.66 3.18
N PHE A 9 -19.25 14.96 3.46
CA PHE A 9 -19.73 15.41 4.77
C PHE A 9 -21.13 14.89 5.10
N ALA A 10 -22.03 14.81 4.12
CA ALA A 10 -23.37 14.23 4.31
C ALA A 10 -23.33 12.71 4.62
N LEU A 11 -22.23 12.02 4.31
CA LEU A 11 -22.02 10.59 4.55
C LEU A 11 -21.16 10.31 5.79
N ALA A 12 -20.81 11.35 6.56
CA ALA A 12 -19.97 11.24 7.75
C ALA A 12 -20.61 10.37 8.84
N ASP A 13 -19.78 9.58 9.51
CA ASP A 13 -20.13 8.75 10.67
C ASP A 13 -19.14 9.10 11.80
N GLU A 14 -19.62 9.80 12.80
CA GLU A 14 -18.78 10.28 13.90
C GLU A 14 -18.17 9.12 14.71
N GLY A 15 -18.89 8.02 14.91
CA GLY A 15 -18.36 6.84 15.59
C GLY A 15 -17.20 6.20 14.79
N TYR A 16 -17.33 6.19 13.46
CA TYR A 16 -16.26 5.70 12.60
C TYR A 16 -15.07 6.67 12.57
N ARG A 17 -15.31 7.97 12.57
CA ARG A 17 -14.26 8.99 12.68
C ARG A 17 -13.42 8.80 13.93
N GLN A 18 -14.05 8.62 15.09
CA GLN A 18 -13.37 8.37 16.36
C GLN A 18 -12.55 7.08 16.36
N PHE A 19 -13.06 6.02 15.73
CA PHE A 19 -12.34 4.76 15.55
C PHE A 19 -11.15 4.90 14.61
N GLN A 20 -11.32 5.61 13.48
CA GLN A 20 -10.31 5.71 12.42
C GLN A 20 -9.15 6.64 12.78
N THR A 21 -9.42 7.75 13.46
CA THR A 21 -8.43 8.81 13.75
C THR A 21 -7.15 8.28 14.42
N PRO A 22 -7.18 7.48 15.50
CA PRO A 22 -5.96 6.97 16.13
C PRO A 22 -5.16 6.00 15.26
N LEU A 23 -5.74 5.45 14.19
CA LEU A 23 -5.06 4.55 13.26
C LEU A 23 -4.26 5.33 12.19
N LEU A 24 -4.45 6.63 12.09
CA LEU A 24 -3.86 7.52 11.09
C LEU A 24 -3.01 8.63 11.72
N PRO A 25 -1.93 8.28 12.45
CA PRO A 25 -1.16 9.26 13.21
C PRO A 25 -0.43 10.30 12.33
N SER A 26 -0.31 10.05 11.03
CA SER A 26 0.27 10.99 10.05
C SER A 26 -0.75 11.96 9.45
N VAL A 27 -2.05 11.80 9.73
CA VAL A 27 -3.13 12.64 9.21
C VAL A 27 -3.66 13.53 10.32
N ASP A 28 -3.75 14.84 10.07
CA ASP A 28 -4.40 15.75 10.99
C ASP A 28 -5.87 15.32 11.23
N PRO A 29 -6.31 15.13 12.48
CA PRO A 29 -7.69 14.78 12.80
C PRO A 29 -8.74 15.72 12.21
N ALA A 30 -8.40 16.99 11.99
CA ALA A 30 -9.28 17.97 11.32
C ALA A 30 -9.52 17.65 9.84
N ARG A 31 -8.65 16.86 9.22
CA ARG A 31 -8.78 16.41 7.83
C ARG A 31 -9.53 15.08 7.68
N ILE A 32 -10.03 14.49 8.76
CA ILE A 32 -10.77 13.23 8.75
C ILE A 32 -12.26 13.52 8.90
N ILE A 33 -13.05 13.20 7.86
CA ILE A 33 -14.52 13.37 7.83
C ILE A 33 -15.20 12.20 8.55
N GLY A 34 -14.72 10.97 8.37
CA GLY A 34 -15.28 9.76 8.95
C GLY A 34 -16.23 9.01 8.02
N VAL A 35 -15.94 8.94 6.72
CA VAL A 35 -16.77 8.15 5.79
C VAL A 35 -16.23 6.73 5.67
N ARG A 36 -17.07 5.73 5.88
CA ARG A 36 -16.69 4.31 5.82
C ARG A 36 -16.23 3.90 4.42
N THR A 37 -15.16 3.10 4.34
CA THR A 37 -14.60 2.61 3.07
C THR A 37 -15.62 1.98 2.10
N PRO A 38 -16.58 1.13 2.53
CA PRO A 38 -17.59 0.61 1.61
C PRO A 38 -18.48 1.71 0.99
N VAL A 39 -18.76 2.77 1.73
CA VAL A 39 -19.54 3.92 1.27
C VAL A 39 -18.74 4.72 0.23
N LEU A 40 -17.45 4.98 0.50
CA LEU A 40 -16.54 5.62 -0.47
C LEU A 40 -16.41 4.81 -1.77
N ARG A 41 -16.29 3.48 -1.68
CA ARG A 41 -16.22 2.62 -2.86
C ARG A 41 -17.52 2.61 -3.67
N LYS A 42 -18.69 2.71 -3.01
CA LYS A 42 -19.97 2.87 -3.68
C LYS A 42 -20.02 4.21 -4.41
N LEU A 43 -19.64 5.29 -3.72
CA LEU A 43 -19.60 6.63 -4.30
C LEU A 43 -18.65 6.70 -5.51
N ALA A 44 -17.45 6.08 -5.43
CA ALA A 44 -16.53 6.02 -6.55
C ALA A 44 -17.13 5.33 -7.79
N LYS A 45 -17.91 4.26 -7.60
CA LYS A 45 -18.60 3.58 -8.70
C LYS A 45 -19.71 4.45 -9.32
N GLU A 46 -20.44 5.18 -8.51
CA GLU A 46 -21.50 6.10 -8.98
C GLU A 46 -20.92 7.27 -9.80
N LEU A 47 -19.77 7.78 -9.39
CA LEU A 47 -19.08 8.90 -10.02
C LEU A 47 -18.22 8.51 -11.24
N SER A 48 -17.83 7.24 -11.34
CA SER A 48 -16.92 6.78 -12.39
C SER A 48 -17.41 7.14 -13.79
N GLY A 49 -16.54 7.81 -14.57
CA GLY A 49 -16.83 8.25 -15.94
C GLY A 49 -17.70 9.52 -16.05
N THR A 50 -17.96 10.22 -14.95
CA THR A 50 -18.69 11.50 -14.97
C THR A 50 -17.71 12.68 -15.09
N ALA A 51 -18.16 13.78 -15.69
CA ALA A 51 -17.39 15.03 -15.76
C ALA A 51 -17.04 15.56 -14.36
N GLU A 52 -17.89 15.32 -13.35
CA GLU A 52 -17.64 15.69 -11.95
C GLU A 52 -16.42 14.92 -11.39
N ALA A 53 -16.34 13.62 -11.63
CA ALA A 53 -15.19 12.81 -11.23
C ALA A 53 -13.89 13.22 -11.95
N GLU A 54 -13.96 13.53 -13.24
CA GLU A 54 -12.80 14.01 -14.01
C GLU A 54 -12.29 15.34 -13.48
N ALA A 55 -13.18 16.28 -13.14
CA ALA A 55 -12.81 17.54 -12.54
C ALA A 55 -12.17 17.34 -11.16
N PHE A 56 -12.75 16.46 -10.34
CA PHE A 56 -12.23 16.11 -9.02
C PHE A 56 -10.83 15.47 -9.08
N LEU A 57 -10.58 14.57 -10.03
CA LEU A 57 -9.26 13.93 -10.21
C LEU A 57 -8.17 14.93 -10.63
N ARG A 58 -8.53 16.04 -11.26
CA ARG A 58 -7.60 17.13 -11.63
C ARG A 58 -7.35 18.14 -10.51
N ASP A 59 -8.25 18.19 -9.52
CA ASP A 59 -8.20 19.17 -8.42
C ASP A 59 -7.36 18.64 -7.25
N LEU A 60 -6.04 18.65 -7.41
CA LEU A 60 -5.06 18.22 -6.42
C LEU A 60 -4.26 19.43 -5.89
N PRO A 61 -3.86 19.41 -4.60
CA PRO A 61 -4.07 18.39 -3.58
C PRO A 61 -5.47 18.44 -2.96
N HIS A 62 -5.97 17.28 -2.49
CA HIS A 62 -7.21 17.23 -1.74
C HIS A 62 -7.04 17.67 -0.28
N ALA A 63 -8.09 18.27 0.29
CA ALA A 63 -8.09 18.77 1.65
C ALA A 63 -8.30 17.66 2.69
N TYR A 64 -9.14 16.66 2.39
CA TYR A 64 -9.58 15.64 3.33
C TYR A 64 -9.05 14.25 3.00
N TYR A 65 -8.88 13.44 4.05
CA TYR A 65 -8.44 12.04 3.94
C TYR A 65 -9.39 11.20 3.06
N GLU A 66 -10.67 11.40 3.20
CA GLU A 66 -11.67 10.68 2.40
C GLU A 66 -11.71 11.11 0.94
N GLU A 67 -11.34 12.34 0.65
CA GLU A 67 -11.14 12.78 -0.74
C GLU A 67 -9.96 12.04 -1.38
N ASN A 68 -8.84 11.88 -0.67
CA ASN A 68 -7.71 11.09 -1.14
C ASN A 68 -8.12 9.62 -1.38
N ASN A 69 -8.90 9.03 -0.47
CA ASN A 69 -9.38 7.66 -0.65
C ASN A 69 -10.36 7.54 -1.83
N LEU A 70 -11.26 8.51 -2.00
CA LEU A 70 -12.18 8.55 -3.13
C LEU A 70 -11.43 8.68 -4.45
N HIS A 71 -10.40 9.55 -4.50
CA HIS A 71 -9.50 9.68 -5.64
C HIS A 71 -8.89 8.33 -6.02
N ALA A 72 -8.27 7.64 -5.06
CA ALA A 72 -7.69 6.33 -5.27
C ALA A 72 -8.72 5.31 -5.82
N PHE A 73 -9.93 5.31 -5.28
CA PHE A 73 -10.99 4.39 -5.74
C PHE A 73 -11.58 4.78 -7.11
N LEU A 74 -11.54 6.04 -7.50
CA LEU A 74 -11.88 6.48 -8.87
C LEU A 74 -10.81 6.05 -9.87
N VAL A 75 -9.52 6.24 -9.56
CA VAL A 75 -8.40 5.77 -10.37
C VAL A 75 -8.44 4.24 -10.54
N GLU A 76 -8.82 3.50 -9.49
CA GLU A 76 -9.00 2.03 -9.54
C GLU A 76 -10.03 1.57 -10.60
N GLN A 77 -10.97 2.45 -11.02
CA GLN A 77 -11.99 2.15 -12.03
C GLN A 77 -11.51 2.38 -13.47
N ILE A 78 -10.36 3.01 -13.68
CA ILE A 78 -9.83 3.30 -15.01
C ILE A 78 -9.41 1.99 -15.68
N ASN A 79 -9.96 1.73 -16.89
CA ASN A 79 -9.74 0.47 -17.60
C ASN A 79 -8.61 0.55 -18.66
N ASP A 80 -8.22 1.75 -19.06
CA ASP A 80 -7.04 1.98 -19.90
C ASP A 80 -5.79 2.00 -19.03
N TYR A 81 -4.75 1.24 -19.42
CA TYR A 81 -3.54 1.07 -18.63
C TYR A 81 -2.74 2.37 -18.53
N ASP A 82 -2.52 3.02 -19.67
CA ASP A 82 -1.68 4.22 -19.72
C ASP A 82 -2.35 5.40 -19.00
N ALA A 83 -3.65 5.57 -19.20
CA ALA A 83 -4.44 6.55 -18.46
C ALA A 83 -4.46 6.29 -16.95
N CYS A 84 -4.56 5.01 -16.54
CA CYS A 84 -4.52 4.61 -15.14
C CYS A 84 -3.15 4.93 -14.51
N VAL A 85 -2.05 4.58 -15.18
CA VAL A 85 -0.69 4.88 -14.72
C VAL A 85 -0.47 6.38 -14.62
N ALA A 86 -0.89 7.15 -15.63
CA ALA A 86 -0.77 8.61 -15.61
C ALA A 86 -1.54 9.24 -14.42
N ALA A 87 -2.75 8.74 -14.13
CA ALA A 87 -3.54 9.21 -12.99
C ALA A 87 -2.88 8.83 -11.65
N ILE A 88 -2.28 7.65 -11.55
CA ILE A 88 -1.50 7.22 -10.37
C ILE A 88 -0.29 8.13 -10.16
N ASP A 89 0.49 8.37 -11.20
CA ASP A 89 1.69 9.22 -11.14
C ASP A 89 1.36 10.66 -10.72
N ALA A 90 0.22 11.17 -11.16
CA ALA A 90 -0.26 12.49 -10.76
C ALA A 90 -0.71 12.54 -9.29
N PHE A 91 -1.23 11.43 -8.76
CA PHE A 91 -1.80 11.36 -7.41
C PHE A 91 -0.77 11.00 -6.32
N LEU A 92 0.15 10.06 -6.59
CA LEU A 92 1.09 9.54 -5.60
C LEU A 92 1.89 10.62 -4.84
N PRO A 93 2.30 11.75 -5.43
CA PRO A 93 2.96 12.82 -4.70
C PRO A 93 2.16 13.42 -3.53
N TYR A 94 0.86 13.26 -3.53
CA TYR A 94 -0.06 13.80 -2.50
C TYR A 94 -0.52 12.75 -1.48
N VAL A 95 -0.08 11.50 -1.63
CA VAL A 95 -0.39 10.44 -0.65
C VAL A 95 0.49 10.62 0.58
N ASP A 96 -0.15 10.84 1.73
CA ASP A 96 0.49 11.20 2.99
C ASP A 96 0.27 10.18 4.12
N ASN A 97 -0.40 9.06 3.81
CA ASN A 97 -0.71 8.04 4.81
C ASN A 97 -0.79 6.62 4.21
N TRP A 98 -0.56 5.63 5.08
CA TRP A 98 -0.55 4.21 4.69
C TRP A 98 -1.91 3.68 4.22
N SER A 99 -2.99 4.17 4.80
CA SER A 99 -4.34 3.67 4.51
C SER A 99 -4.79 4.05 3.08
N THR A 100 -4.54 5.30 2.68
CA THR A 100 -4.76 5.74 1.30
C THR A 100 -3.83 5.01 0.34
N CYS A 101 -2.54 4.80 0.72
CA CYS A 101 -1.57 4.13 -0.13
C CYS A 101 -1.95 2.68 -0.44
N ASP A 102 -2.37 1.90 0.58
CA ASP A 102 -2.51 0.44 0.48
C ASP A 102 -3.93 -0.01 0.10
N GLY A 103 -4.92 0.86 0.23
CA GLY A 103 -6.34 0.52 0.21
C GLY A 103 -6.91 0.10 -1.16
N TRP A 104 -6.14 0.16 -2.24
CA TRP A 104 -6.63 0.00 -3.61
C TRP A 104 -5.63 -0.67 -4.55
N SER A 105 -6.13 -1.16 -5.69
CA SER A 105 -5.28 -1.76 -6.74
C SER A 105 -6.06 -1.88 -8.04
N PRO A 106 -5.61 -1.20 -9.11
CA PRO A 106 -6.30 -1.18 -10.39
C PRO A 106 -6.39 -2.57 -11.03
N LYS A 107 -7.59 -2.98 -11.44
CA LYS A 107 -7.80 -4.29 -12.07
C LYS A 107 -7.13 -4.41 -13.44
N VAL A 108 -6.96 -3.30 -14.14
CA VAL A 108 -6.29 -3.23 -15.45
C VAL A 108 -4.87 -3.78 -15.40
N PHE A 109 -4.19 -3.69 -14.26
CA PHE A 109 -2.84 -4.19 -14.06
C PHE A 109 -2.68 -5.69 -14.30
N LYS A 110 -3.72 -6.49 -14.04
CA LYS A 110 -3.68 -7.95 -14.28
C LYS A 110 -3.40 -8.33 -15.73
N LYS A 111 -3.75 -7.45 -16.68
CA LYS A 111 -3.60 -7.67 -18.11
C LYS A 111 -2.30 -7.10 -18.69
N HIS A 112 -1.55 -6.33 -17.94
CA HIS A 112 -0.37 -5.58 -18.38
C HIS A 112 0.86 -5.84 -17.51
N SER A 113 1.13 -7.12 -17.20
CA SER A 113 2.12 -7.51 -16.19
C SER A 113 3.53 -7.00 -16.47
N ASP A 114 4.00 -7.10 -17.72
CA ASP A 114 5.38 -6.72 -18.06
C ASP A 114 5.56 -5.20 -17.96
N ALA A 115 4.61 -4.43 -18.49
CA ALA A 115 4.61 -2.99 -18.38
C ALA A 115 4.47 -2.53 -16.91
N LEU A 116 3.61 -3.20 -16.14
CA LEU A 116 3.45 -2.95 -14.71
C LEU A 116 4.74 -3.20 -13.94
N LEU A 117 5.47 -4.28 -14.25
CA LEU A 117 6.72 -4.61 -13.56
C LEU A 117 7.79 -3.54 -13.75
N MET A 118 7.89 -2.99 -14.97
CA MET A 118 8.78 -1.85 -15.25
C MET A 118 8.36 -0.63 -14.45
N LYS A 119 7.07 -0.33 -14.40
CA LYS A 119 6.55 0.83 -13.67
C LYS A 119 6.69 0.69 -12.15
N ILE A 120 6.54 -0.51 -11.60
CA ILE A 120 6.80 -0.81 -10.19
C ILE A 120 8.25 -0.47 -9.83
N ARG A 121 9.23 -0.80 -10.68
CA ARG A 121 10.63 -0.45 -10.44
C ARG A 121 10.84 1.06 -10.39
N GLU A 122 10.19 1.82 -11.27
CA GLU A 122 10.24 3.29 -11.25
C GLU A 122 9.67 3.84 -9.92
N TRP A 123 8.49 3.37 -9.50
CA TRP A 123 7.89 3.79 -8.24
C TRP A 123 8.77 3.42 -7.03
N MET A 124 9.38 2.23 -7.03
CA MET A 124 10.28 1.80 -5.95
C MET A 124 11.58 2.61 -5.91
N ALA A 125 11.99 3.24 -7.01
CA ALA A 125 13.16 4.11 -7.10
C ALA A 125 12.86 5.59 -6.78
N SER A 126 11.61 5.94 -6.45
CA SER A 126 11.18 7.30 -6.14
C SER A 126 11.78 7.82 -4.82
N ASP A 127 11.96 9.15 -4.72
CA ASP A 127 12.31 9.81 -3.46
C ASP A 127 11.11 9.93 -2.49
N LEU A 128 9.89 9.75 -2.97
CA LEU A 128 8.68 9.91 -2.18
C LEU A 128 8.32 8.61 -1.42
N PRO A 129 8.25 8.63 -0.08
CA PRO A 129 8.07 7.42 0.74
C PRO A 129 6.83 6.60 0.38
N TYR A 130 5.69 7.25 0.12
CA TYR A 130 4.45 6.54 -0.22
C TYR A 130 4.42 6.06 -1.68
N THR A 131 5.17 6.68 -2.59
CA THR A 131 5.36 6.16 -3.95
C THR A 131 6.18 4.86 -3.91
N VAL A 132 7.28 4.84 -3.13
CA VAL A 132 8.07 3.61 -2.88
C VAL A 132 7.19 2.52 -2.24
N ARG A 133 6.42 2.89 -1.21
CA ARG A 133 5.50 1.97 -0.54
C ARG A 133 4.46 1.39 -1.50
N PHE A 134 3.86 2.23 -2.34
CA PHE A 134 2.88 1.82 -3.35
C PHE A 134 3.49 0.83 -4.35
N GLY A 135 4.69 1.12 -4.88
CA GLY A 135 5.43 0.22 -5.77
C GLY A 135 5.64 -1.17 -5.15
N MET A 136 6.13 -1.23 -3.92
CA MET A 136 6.26 -2.50 -3.18
C MET A 136 4.91 -3.20 -2.96
N GLY A 137 3.84 -2.44 -2.67
CA GLY A 137 2.49 -2.96 -2.51
C GLY A 137 1.95 -3.60 -3.79
N MET A 138 2.22 -3.00 -4.95
CA MET A 138 1.85 -3.56 -6.25
C MET A 138 2.68 -4.80 -6.58
N LEU A 139 3.98 -4.80 -6.29
CA LEU A 139 4.84 -5.99 -6.43
C LEU A 139 4.31 -7.15 -5.58
N GLN A 140 4.02 -6.89 -4.31
CA GLN A 140 3.47 -7.88 -3.38
C GLN A 140 2.15 -8.48 -3.89
N ARG A 141 1.27 -7.66 -4.44
CA ARG A 141 -0.09 -8.03 -4.82
C ARG A 141 -0.17 -8.81 -6.13
N TYR A 142 0.67 -8.46 -7.10
CA TYR A 142 0.58 -9.01 -8.46
C TYR A 142 1.68 -10.01 -8.80
N PHE A 143 2.78 -10.07 -8.01
CA PHE A 143 3.98 -10.82 -8.38
C PHE A 143 4.52 -11.78 -7.31
N LEU A 144 3.84 -12.00 -6.18
CA LEU A 144 4.25 -12.99 -5.19
C LEU A 144 3.56 -14.35 -5.32
N ASP A 145 2.68 -14.54 -6.30
CA ASP A 145 2.03 -15.82 -6.57
C ASP A 145 2.63 -16.46 -7.84
N GLU A 146 1.83 -16.75 -8.85
CA GLU A 146 2.19 -17.47 -10.09
C GLU A 146 3.30 -16.77 -10.91
N ARG A 147 3.47 -15.46 -10.74
CA ARG A 147 4.47 -14.63 -11.43
C ARG A 147 5.69 -14.32 -10.58
N PHE A 148 5.91 -15.09 -9.53
CA PHE A 148 7.03 -14.87 -8.65
C PHE A 148 8.37 -15.11 -9.35
N ASP A 149 9.29 -14.16 -9.14
CA ASP A 149 10.70 -14.28 -9.48
C ASP A 149 11.54 -13.97 -8.22
N PRO A 150 12.53 -14.82 -7.86
CA PRO A 150 13.40 -14.55 -6.70
C PRO A 150 14.09 -13.19 -6.74
N ALA A 151 14.34 -12.61 -7.90
CA ALA A 151 14.91 -11.27 -8.04
C ALA A 151 14.06 -10.17 -7.37
N TYR A 152 12.75 -10.38 -7.21
CA TYR A 152 11.90 -9.39 -6.53
C TYR A 152 12.23 -9.24 -5.05
N LEU A 153 12.72 -10.31 -4.43
CA LEU A 153 13.21 -10.26 -3.05
C LEU A 153 14.45 -9.37 -2.95
N ASP A 154 15.37 -9.48 -3.92
CA ASP A 154 16.58 -8.64 -3.97
C ASP A 154 16.20 -7.16 -4.17
N TRP A 155 15.23 -6.86 -5.03
CA TRP A 155 14.79 -5.47 -5.25
C TRP A 155 14.27 -4.84 -3.96
N VAL A 156 13.46 -5.57 -3.20
CA VAL A 156 12.90 -5.05 -1.96
C VAL A 156 13.94 -5.03 -0.84
N ALA A 157 14.84 -6.02 -0.76
CA ALA A 157 15.93 -6.05 0.21
C ALA A 157 16.93 -4.89 0.01
N ALA A 158 17.08 -4.39 -1.21
CA ALA A 158 17.96 -3.28 -1.55
C ALA A 158 17.40 -1.90 -1.17
N ILE A 159 16.13 -1.82 -0.73
CA ILE A 159 15.53 -0.55 -0.29
C ILE A 159 16.09 -0.20 1.10
N ASP A 160 17.03 0.75 1.12
CA ASP A 160 17.64 1.29 2.34
C ASP A 160 17.05 2.68 2.63
N ARG A 161 15.96 2.70 3.40
CA ARG A 161 15.19 3.91 3.73
C ARG A 161 14.86 3.92 5.22
N GLU A 162 14.95 5.08 5.84
CA GLU A 162 14.73 5.25 7.28
C GLU A 162 13.26 5.54 7.65
N GLU A 163 12.43 5.92 6.69
CA GLU A 163 11.02 6.23 6.94
C GLU A 163 10.25 5.00 7.43
N TYR A 164 9.61 5.15 8.57
CA TYR A 164 8.91 4.06 9.26
C TYR A 164 7.96 3.28 8.35
N TYR A 165 7.18 3.98 7.51
CA TYR A 165 6.18 3.33 6.66
C TYR A 165 6.79 2.62 5.44
N VAL A 166 7.98 3.02 4.99
CA VAL A 166 8.74 2.29 3.96
C VAL A 166 9.31 1.01 4.58
N ARG A 167 10.01 1.12 5.71
CA ARG A 167 10.57 -0.05 6.44
C ARG A 167 9.49 -1.05 6.84
N MET A 168 8.32 -0.57 7.27
CA MET A 168 7.17 -1.41 7.59
C MET A 168 6.66 -2.16 6.35
N MET A 169 6.68 -1.53 5.17
CA MET A 169 6.28 -2.17 3.93
C MET A 169 7.28 -3.25 3.49
N VAL A 170 8.59 -3.01 3.62
CA VAL A 170 9.62 -4.04 3.41
C VAL A 170 9.36 -5.24 4.32
N ALA A 171 9.12 -5.00 5.61
CA ALA A 171 8.82 -6.08 6.56
C ALA A 171 7.54 -6.84 6.20
N TRP A 172 6.50 -6.14 5.77
CA TRP A 172 5.24 -6.77 5.35
C TRP A 172 5.39 -7.55 4.05
N PHE A 173 6.16 -7.03 3.09
CA PHE A 173 6.48 -7.73 1.84
C PHE A 173 7.17 -9.07 2.14
N PHE A 174 8.25 -9.06 2.94
CA PHE A 174 8.98 -10.28 3.29
C PHE A 174 8.14 -11.26 4.12
N ALA A 175 7.30 -10.77 5.04
CA ALA A 175 6.38 -11.63 5.77
C ALA A 175 5.34 -12.30 4.85
N THR A 176 4.86 -11.58 3.84
CA THR A 176 3.96 -12.14 2.81
C THR A 176 4.69 -13.12 1.90
N ALA A 177 5.93 -12.79 1.54
CA ALA A 177 6.79 -13.69 0.76
C ALA A 177 7.10 -14.99 1.52
N LEU A 178 7.38 -14.94 2.82
CA LEU A 178 7.51 -16.14 3.67
C LEU A 178 6.25 -17.00 3.66
N ALA A 179 5.07 -16.40 3.58
CA ALA A 179 3.81 -17.13 3.54
C ALA A 179 3.51 -17.76 2.16
N LYS A 180 4.06 -17.23 1.08
CA LYS A 180 3.77 -17.64 -0.30
C LYS A 180 4.92 -18.38 -0.97
N GLN A 181 6.15 -17.98 -0.69
CA GLN A 181 7.40 -18.40 -1.32
C GLN A 181 8.46 -18.70 -0.25
N TYR A 182 8.14 -19.58 0.69
CA TYR A 182 8.91 -19.80 1.91
C TYR A 182 10.38 -20.14 1.63
N GLU A 183 10.62 -21.15 0.78
CA GLU A 183 11.96 -21.65 0.48
C GLU A 183 12.87 -20.60 -0.17
N ALA A 184 12.29 -19.76 -1.06
CA ALA A 184 13.05 -18.69 -1.71
C ALA A 184 13.32 -17.52 -0.76
N THR A 185 12.44 -17.31 0.22
CA THR A 185 12.50 -16.14 1.13
C THR A 185 13.29 -16.41 2.40
N LEU A 186 13.26 -17.63 2.91
CA LEU A 186 13.91 -18.01 4.17
C LEU A 186 15.39 -17.64 4.24
N PRO A 187 16.21 -17.80 3.17
CA PRO A 187 17.62 -17.40 3.20
C PRO A 187 17.87 -15.93 3.53
N TYR A 188 16.94 -15.04 3.21
CA TYR A 188 17.06 -13.60 3.56
C TYR A 188 17.00 -13.37 5.06
N ILE A 189 16.29 -14.22 5.78
CA ILE A 189 16.17 -14.18 7.24
C ILE A 189 17.37 -14.90 7.88
N GLU A 190 17.69 -16.13 7.46
CA GLU A 190 18.80 -16.92 8.00
C GLU A 190 20.15 -16.21 7.86
N GLN A 191 20.39 -15.60 6.70
CA GLN A 191 21.63 -14.87 6.41
C GLN A 191 21.62 -13.42 6.94
N GLY A 192 20.52 -12.99 7.57
CA GLY A 192 20.39 -11.64 8.13
C GLY A 192 20.51 -10.52 7.11
N ARG A 193 20.05 -10.73 5.87
CA ARG A 193 20.17 -9.78 4.74
C ARG A 193 19.34 -8.50 4.89
N LEU A 194 18.41 -8.47 5.85
CA LEU A 194 17.60 -7.28 6.15
C LEU A 194 18.18 -6.50 7.33
N PRO A 195 18.05 -5.16 7.37
CA PRO A 195 18.40 -4.35 8.52
C PRO A 195 17.74 -4.87 9.80
N HIS A 196 18.38 -4.72 10.95
CA HIS A 196 17.98 -5.34 12.22
C HIS A 196 16.50 -5.16 12.56
N TRP A 197 15.99 -3.93 12.50
CA TRP A 197 14.59 -3.64 12.81
C TRP A 197 13.63 -4.32 11.81
N THR A 198 13.92 -4.20 10.52
CA THR A 198 13.11 -4.78 9.44
C THR A 198 13.09 -6.30 9.52
N HIS A 199 14.24 -6.92 9.81
CA HIS A 199 14.38 -8.36 10.03
C HIS A 199 13.43 -8.85 11.16
N ASN A 200 13.52 -8.25 12.35
CA ASN A 200 12.69 -8.67 13.48
C ASN A 200 11.21 -8.36 13.24
N LYS A 201 10.92 -7.24 12.56
CA LYS A 201 9.53 -6.88 12.19
C LYS A 201 8.96 -7.85 11.15
N THR A 202 9.77 -8.34 10.20
CA THR A 202 9.38 -9.39 9.24
C THR A 202 8.97 -10.66 9.97
N ILE A 203 9.81 -11.14 10.90
CA ILE A 203 9.51 -12.34 11.68
C ILE A 203 8.22 -12.14 12.49
N GLN A 204 8.08 -11.00 13.17
CA GLN A 204 6.85 -10.69 13.91
C GLN A 204 5.61 -10.80 13.01
N LYS A 205 5.64 -10.17 11.83
CA LYS A 205 4.52 -10.19 10.88
C LYS A 205 4.26 -11.57 10.29
N ALA A 206 5.29 -12.37 10.05
CA ALA A 206 5.14 -13.74 9.58
C ALA A 206 4.49 -14.64 10.63
N VAL A 207 4.87 -14.49 11.89
CA VAL A 207 4.28 -15.24 13.03
C VAL A 207 2.82 -14.88 13.27
N GLU A 208 2.43 -13.61 13.03
CA GLU A 208 1.02 -13.16 13.09
C GLU A 208 0.17 -13.75 11.95
N SER A 209 0.78 -14.23 10.86
CA SER A 209 0.05 -14.74 9.69
C SER A 209 -0.51 -16.14 9.92
N TYR A 210 -1.78 -16.36 9.56
CA TYR A 210 -2.40 -17.69 9.53
C TYR A 210 -1.90 -18.59 8.39
N ARG A 211 -1.16 -18.04 7.42
CA ARG A 211 -0.63 -18.76 6.26
C ARG A 211 0.74 -19.39 6.50
N VAL A 212 1.42 -19.02 7.57
CA VAL A 212 2.69 -19.58 8.02
C VAL A 212 2.39 -20.69 9.02
N THR A 213 2.97 -21.89 8.82
CA THR A 213 2.71 -23.06 9.69
C THR A 213 3.30 -22.87 11.09
N SER A 214 2.82 -23.63 12.06
CA SER A 214 3.33 -23.55 13.44
C SER A 214 4.82 -23.90 13.53
N GLU A 215 5.28 -24.86 12.74
CA GLU A 215 6.70 -25.25 12.67
C GLU A 215 7.55 -24.10 12.11
N GLN A 216 7.13 -23.51 11.01
CA GLN A 216 7.79 -22.35 10.40
C GLN A 216 7.84 -21.16 11.37
N LYS A 217 6.74 -20.89 12.10
CA LYS A 217 6.70 -19.83 13.12
C LYS A 217 7.72 -20.07 14.22
N THR A 218 7.77 -21.28 14.77
CA THR A 218 8.72 -21.65 15.80
C THR A 218 10.15 -21.47 15.32
N TYR A 219 10.45 -21.91 14.09
CA TYR A 219 11.78 -21.76 13.52
C TYR A 219 12.14 -20.28 13.30
N LEU A 220 11.25 -19.49 12.69
CA LEU A 220 11.46 -18.05 12.45
C LEU A 220 11.72 -17.30 13.76
N GLU A 221 11.07 -17.67 14.86
CA GLU A 221 11.30 -17.03 16.15
C GLU A 221 12.72 -17.24 16.68
N THR A 222 13.36 -18.38 16.38
CA THR A 222 14.76 -18.63 16.74
C THR A 222 15.74 -17.75 15.98
N LEU A 223 15.33 -17.18 14.84
CA LEU A 223 16.15 -16.32 13.97
C LEU A 223 16.07 -14.83 14.32
N LYS A 224 15.29 -14.45 15.34
CA LYS A 224 15.24 -13.06 15.81
C LYS A 224 16.63 -12.59 16.26
N LYS A 225 17.04 -11.43 15.79
CA LYS A 225 18.28 -10.77 16.23
C LYS A 225 18.04 -10.14 17.60
N THR A 226 18.92 -10.42 18.56
CA THR A 226 18.95 -9.70 19.84
C THR A 226 19.38 -8.26 19.62
N ALA A 227 18.89 -7.33 20.45
CA ALA A 227 19.37 -5.96 20.42
C ALA A 227 20.90 -5.98 20.57
N ALA A 228 21.60 -5.32 19.65
CA ALA A 228 23.02 -5.05 19.86
C ALA A 228 23.11 -4.19 21.12
N GLY A 229 23.82 -4.70 22.14
CA GLY A 229 24.10 -4.00 23.39
C GLY A 229 24.93 -2.74 23.17
#